data_a541b7c18eb09acbff76ffc437c0feea
#
_entry.id   a541b7c18eb09acbff76ffc437c0feea
#
_cell.length_a   1.000
_cell.length_b   1.000
_cell.length_c   1.000
_cell.angle_alpha   90.00
_cell.angle_beta   90.00
_cell.angle_gamma   90.00
#
_symmetry.space_group_name_H-M   'P 1'
#
loop_
_entity.id
_entity.type
_entity.pdbx_description
1 polymer ?
#
loop_
_entity_poly.entity_id
_entity_poly.type
_entity_poly.pdbx_seq_one_letter_code
_entity_poly.pdbx_strand_id
1 'polypeptide(L)'
;MAPSRGPVTLARTLHATLENHKGPVHVVRYAKGTAKYILSGGQDRTVRLWNPDLGTEIKVYSAHGYEVLSISVSHDNSKFASSGGDRSVFLWDVVTGQTIRRIAGHMGKIFAVEFNEDASVLASGSYDSTVRLWDLRSQNRQAIQTLEEARDAVQTIYVGRSSIITGSVDGYVRTYDLRMGELRSDFIGHPVTAVVPSQDGQTYLVTTLDAHVRLMDMSTGKMLNDFTGHTNASYRCRSCFDHAEASVICGDEKGMVWAWDLLDATPLQPNPPPKVHEKVITWVEHHPMEANELVTASADGTVKVWRHST
;
A
#
# COMPACT_ATOMS: atom_id res chain seq x y z
N MET A 1 -19.30 22.91 -21.06
CA MET A 1 -17.95 22.55 -21.54
C MET A 1 -17.18 22.10 -20.31
N ALA A 2 -16.86 20.82 -20.21
CA ALA A 2 -15.93 20.34 -19.20
C ALA A 2 -14.56 20.98 -19.45
N PRO A 3 -13.80 21.37 -18.42
CA PRO A 3 -12.45 21.87 -18.61
C PRO A 3 -11.62 20.80 -19.32
N SER A 4 -10.90 21.19 -20.38
CA SER A 4 -9.96 20.30 -21.03
C SER A 4 -8.92 19.87 -20.01
N ARG A 5 -8.96 18.58 -19.59
CA ARG A 5 -7.91 17.99 -18.76
C ARG A 5 -6.62 18.08 -19.56
N GLY A 6 -5.61 18.74 -18.99
CA GLY A 6 -4.27 18.73 -19.57
C GLY A 6 -3.78 17.26 -19.65
N PRO A 7 -2.81 16.97 -20.52
CA PRO A 7 -2.29 15.61 -20.65
C PRO A 7 -1.78 15.12 -19.29
N VAL A 8 -2.29 13.97 -18.85
CA VAL A 8 -1.77 13.28 -17.67
C VAL A 8 -0.32 12.91 -17.95
N THR A 9 0.59 13.58 -17.28
CA THR A 9 2.03 13.34 -17.45
C THR A 9 2.54 12.49 -16.30
N LEU A 10 2.84 11.24 -16.62
CA LEU A 10 3.48 10.34 -15.66
C LEU A 10 4.89 10.86 -15.30
N ALA A 11 5.27 10.80 -14.02
CA ALA A 11 6.64 11.12 -13.58
C ALA A 11 7.63 10.16 -14.25
N ARG A 12 8.43 10.67 -15.21
CA ARG A 12 9.26 9.84 -16.10
C ARG A 12 10.76 9.96 -15.85
N THR A 13 11.19 10.93 -15.08
CA THR A 13 12.62 11.17 -14.82
C THR A 13 13.00 10.57 -13.49
N LEU A 14 13.99 9.68 -13.47
CA LEU A 14 14.57 9.15 -12.24
C LEU A 14 15.24 10.28 -11.48
N HIS A 15 14.76 10.60 -10.29
CA HIS A 15 15.31 11.62 -9.41
C HIS A 15 16.35 11.05 -8.44
N ALA A 16 16.01 9.94 -7.77
CA ALA A 16 16.90 9.29 -6.81
C ALA A 16 16.70 7.78 -6.81
N THR A 17 17.78 7.05 -6.51
CA THR A 17 17.76 5.61 -6.22
C THR A 17 18.27 5.38 -4.81
N LEU A 18 17.48 4.68 -3.99
CA LEU A 18 17.75 4.38 -2.60
C LEU A 18 18.09 2.89 -2.48
N GLU A 19 19.38 2.55 -2.26
CA GLU A 19 19.93 1.20 -2.52
C GLU A 19 20.41 0.44 -1.27
N ASN A 20 20.22 0.95 -0.06
CA ASN A 20 20.81 0.34 1.13
C ASN A 20 20.13 -0.96 1.62
N HIS A 21 18.96 -1.35 1.07
CA HIS A 21 18.33 -2.61 1.43
C HIS A 21 19.12 -3.83 0.90
N LYS A 22 19.26 -4.84 1.75
CA LYS A 22 19.90 -6.13 1.37
C LYS A 22 18.83 -7.15 1.01
N GLY A 23 18.41 -7.14 -0.27
CA GLY A 23 17.36 -8.00 -0.80
C GLY A 23 16.06 -7.27 -1.08
N PRO A 24 15.00 -7.98 -1.44
CA PRO A 24 13.71 -7.42 -1.84
C PRO A 24 13.15 -6.36 -0.89
N VAL A 25 12.70 -5.24 -1.45
CA VAL A 25 11.89 -4.24 -0.74
C VAL A 25 10.42 -4.60 -1.00
N HIS A 26 9.64 -4.74 0.07
CA HIS A 26 8.24 -5.18 -0.02
C HIS A 26 7.24 -4.03 0.09
N VAL A 27 7.62 -2.96 0.76
CA VAL A 27 6.74 -1.83 1.03
C VAL A 27 7.52 -0.53 1.02
N VAL A 28 6.91 0.50 0.47
CA VAL A 28 7.36 1.89 0.59
C VAL A 28 6.15 2.78 0.87
N ARG A 29 6.31 3.75 1.77
CA ARG A 29 5.26 4.69 2.16
C ARG A 29 5.82 6.08 2.31
N TYR A 30 5.08 7.06 1.82
CA TYR A 30 5.34 8.45 2.16
C TYR A 30 4.97 8.75 3.60
N ALA A 31 5.70 9.65 4.24
CA ALA A 31 5.27 10.31 5.46
C ALA A 31 3.96 11.07 5.21
N LYS A 32 3.21 11.35 6.27
CA LYS A 32 1.95 12.11 6.16
C LYS A 32 2.20 13.61 6.03
N GLY A 33 1.14 14.37 5.74
CA GLY A 33 1.22 15.83 5.58
C GLY A 33 2.06 16.22 4.37
N THR A 34 3.17 16.91 4.59
CA THR A 34 4.06 17.37 3.50
C THR A 34 4.82 16.25 2.79
N ALA A 35 4.73 15.01 3.26
CA ALA A 35 5.31 13.81 2.67
C ALA A 35 6.82 13.89 2.30
N LYS A 36 7.58 14.76 2.99
CA LYS A 36 9.02 15.01 2.74
C LYS A 36 9.93 13.80 2.95
N TYR A 37 9.44 12.74 3.56
CA TYR A 37 10.22 11.57 3.89
C TYR A 37 9.51 10.31 3.41
N ILE A 38 10.32 9.30 3.16
CA ILE A 38 9.85 7.98 2.73
C ILE A 38 10.31 6.94 3.75
N LEU A 39 9.43 5.99 4.09
CA LEU A 39 9.78 4.78 4.81
C LEU A 39 9.71 3.59 3.87
N SER A 40 10.71 2.72 3.93
CA SER A 40 10.73 1.46 3.19
C SER A 40 10.97 0.27 4.11
N GLY A 41 10.40 -0.89 3.77
CA GLY A 41 10.57 -2.13 4.51
C GLY A 41 10.86 -3.30 3.60
N GLY A 42 11.77 -4.18 4.01
CA GLY A 42 12.26 -5.22 3.11
C GLY A 42 12.59 -6.56 3.77
N GLN A 43 13.13 -7.43 2.93
CA GLN A 43 13.58 -8.78 3.29
C GLN A 43 14.71 -8.77 4.33
N ASP A 44 15.51 -7.70 4.39
CA ASP A 44 16.60 -7.51 5.35
C ASP A 44 16.13 -7.22 6.79
N ARG A 45 14.81 -7.32 7.05
CA ARG A 45 14.16 -7.18 8.36
C ARG A 45 14.24 -5.78 8.96
N THR A 46 14.58 -4.78 8.12
CA THR A 46 14.71 -3.39 8.55
C THR A 46 13.62 -2.52 7.95
N VAL A 47 13.28 -1.47 8.68
CA VAL A 47 12.59 -0.30 8.11
C VAL A 47 13.59 0.83 8.01
N ARG A 48 13.61 1.54 6.88
CA ARG A 48 14.54 2.65 6.62
C ARG A 48 13.78 3.92 6.34
N LEU A 49 14.24 5.00 6.93
CA LEU A 49 13.72 6.35 6.71
C LEU A 49 14.66 7.10 5.78
N TRP A 50 14.13 7.73 4.76
CA TRP A 50 14.88 8.39 3.70
C TRP A 50 14.45 9.84 3.51
N ASN A 51 15.41 10.65 3.12
CA ASN A 51 15.14 11.94 2.48
C ASN A 51 15.24 11.74 0.96
N PRO A 52 14.10 11.76 0.22
CA PRO A 52 14.10 11.54 -1.21
C PRO A 52 14.79 12.67 -2.01
N ASP A 53 14.76 13.92 -1.51
CA ASP A 53 15.39 15.06 -2.17
C ASP A 53 16.91 14.94 -2.20
N LEU A 54 17.50 14.44 -1.12
CA LEU A 54 18.94 14.25 -0.99
C LEU A 54 19.39 12.84 -1.40
N GLY A 55 18.45 11.90 -1.59
CA GLY A 55 18.75 10.49 -1.84
C GLY A 55 19.47 9.80 -0.66
N THR A 56 19.32 10.31 0.58
CA THR A 56 20.08 9.86 1.75
C THR A 56 19.22 9.12 2.75
N GLU A 57 19.80 8.07 3.37
CA GLU A 57 19.23 7.38 4.51
C GLU A 57 19.41 8.22 5.77
N ILE A 58 18.32 8.43 6.50
CA ILE A 58 18.31 9.18 7.75
C ILE A 58 18.44 8.23 8.94
N LYS A 59 17.69 7.13 8.93
CA LYS A 59 17.64 6.20 10.06
C LYS A 59 17.25 4.79 9.63
N VAL A 60 17.74 3.80 10.39
CA VAL A 60 17.39 2.38 10.26
C VAL A 60 16.73 1.92 11.56
N TYR A 61 15.61 1.21 11.42
CA TYR A 61 14.87 0.60 12.52
C TYR A 61 14.98 -0.92 12.42
N SER A 62 15.49 -1.55 13.48
CA SER A 62 15.81 -2.98 13.49
C SER A 62 15.25 -3.64 14.75
N ALA A 63 14.19 -4.40 14.62
CA ALA A 63 13.65 -5.27 15.68
C ALA A 63 12.90 -6.48 15.10
N HIS A 64 12.56 -6.45 13.81
CA HIS A 64 11.91 -7.56 13.16
C HIS A 64 12.83 -8.79 13.07
N GLY A 65 12.27 -9.97 13.40
CA GLY A 65 12.96 -11.26 13.23
C GLY A 65 12.91 -11.81 11.81
N TYR A 66 11.98 -11.31 10.99
CA TYR A 66 11.71 -11.69 9.60
C TYR A 66 11.44 -10.47 8.74
N GLU A 67 11.17 -10.71 7.44
CA GLU A 67 10.87 -9.67 6.46
C GLU A 67 9.76 -8.71 6.92
N VAL A 68 9.91 -7.43 6.58
CA VAL A 68 8.88 -6.40 6.77
C VAL A 68 7.99 -6.36 5.53
N LEU A 69 6.68 -6.52 5.71
CA LEU A 69 5.70 -6.65 4.63
C LEU A 69 4.76 -5.45 4.52
N SER A 70 4.58 -4.70 5.59
CA SER A 70 3.71 -3.52 5.59
C SER A 70 4.19 -2.47 6.58
N ILE A 71 3.94 -1.21 6.24
CA ILE A 71 4.22 -0.03 7.06
C ILE A 71 2.99 0.88 7.00
N SER A 72 2.62 1.47 8.14
CA SER A 72 1.65 2.55 8.22
C SER A 72 2.21 3.68 9.08
N VAL A 73 2.01 4.92 8.67
CA VAL A 73 2.54 6.11 9.34
C VAL A 73 1.40 6.85 10.02
N SER A 74 1.58 7.30 11.27
CA SER A 74 0.60 8.12 11.98
C SER A 74 0.45 9.48 11.30
N HIS A 75 -0.73 10.11 11.44
CA HIS A 75 -1.04 11.38 10.79
C HIS A 75 -0.09 12.52 11.19
N ASP A 76 0.44 12.48 12.41
CA ASP A 76 1.37 13.47 12.98
C ASP A 76 2.85 13.14 12.72
N ASN A 77 3.16 12.03 12.03
CA ASN A 77 4.51 11.51 11.78
C ASN A 77 5.34 11.21 13.04
N SER A 78 4.75 11.23 14.22
CA SER A 78 5.48 10.91 15.47
C SER A 78 5.78 9.43 15.60
N LYS A 79 4.92 8.60 15.01
CA LYS A 79 4.97 7.14 15.10
C LYS A 79 4.73 6.48 13.75
N PHE A 80 5.21 5.26 13.62
CA PHE A 80 4.78 4.37 12.56
C PHE A 80 4.63 2.94 13.09
N ALA A 81 3.82 2.15 12.42
CA ALA A 81 3.67 0.72 12.66
C ALA A 81 4.29 -0.05 11.50
N SER A 82 4.97 -1.16 11.81
CA SER A 82 5.45 -2.11 10.82
C SER A 82 5.05 -3.53 11.17
N SER A 83 4.84 -4.36 10.16
CA SER A 83 4.44 -5.75 10.32
C SER A 83 5.12 -6.65 9.29
N GLY A 84 5.17 -7.95 9.56
CA GLY A 84 5.83 -8.86 8.65
C GLY A 84 5.76 -10.33 9.01
N GLY A 85 6.78 -11.07 8.60
CA GLY A 85 6.86 -12.52 8.75
C GLY A 85 6.98 -13.03 10.17
N ASP A 86 7.34 -12.20 11.13
CA ASP A 86 7.50 -12.52 12.54
C ASP A 86 6.19 -12.54 13.35
N ARG A 87 5.05 -12.42 12.68
CA ARG A 87 3.70 -12.48 13.27
C ARG A 87 3.46 -11.42 14.34
N SER A 88 4.20 -10.32 14.27
CA SER A 88 4.13 -9.21 15.23
C SER A 88 3.98 -7.88 14.50
N VAL A 89 3.30 -6.95 15.13
CA VAL A 89 3.32 -5.55 14.75
C VAL A 89 4.22 -4.81 15.73
N PHE A 90 5.13 -4.00 15.19
CA PHE A 90 5.96 -3.10 15.98
C PHE A 90 5.46 -1.67 15.81
N LEU A 91 5.23 -1.00 16.92
CA LEU A 91 4.96 0.42 16.98
C LEU A 91 6.25 1.14 17.36
N TRP A 92 6.65 2.12 16.56
CA TRP A 92 7.92 2.83 16.67
C TRP A 92 7.72 4.30 16.95
N ASP A 93 8.65 4.86 17.69
CA ASP A 93 8.86 6.29 17.76
C ASP A 93 9.85 6.71 16.65
N VAL A 94 9.43 7.64 15.79
CA VAL A 94 10.21 8.05 14.63
C VAL A 94 11.50 8.76 15.04
N VAL A 95 11.41 9.62 16.06
CA VAL A 95 12.53 10.48 16.50
C VAL A 95 13.59 9.67 17.24
N THR A 96 13.18 8.88 18.23
CA THR A 96 14.13 8.08 19.01
C THR A 96 14.61 6.83 18.29
N GLY A 97 13.78 6.29 17.40
CA GLY A 97 14.01 5.01 16.72
C GLY A 97 13.76 3.79 17.60
N GLN A 98 13.16 3.98 18.76
CA GLN A 98 12.88 2.89 19.70
C GLN A 98 11.51 2.28 19.44
N THR A 99 11.38 0.99 19.72
CA THR A 99 10.10 0.31 19.74
C THR A 99 9.30 0.74 20.96
N ILE A 100 8.16 1.41 20.73
CA ILE A 100 7.20 1.77 21.79
C ILE A 100 6.48 0.53 22.28
N ARG A 101 6.06 -0.31 21.34
CA ARG A 101 5.26 -1.51 21.66
C ARG A 101 5.46 -2.59 20.61
N ARG A 102 5.54 -3.84 21.06
CA ARG A 102 5.40 -5.03 20.22
C ARG A 102 4.02 -5.65 20.48
N ILE A 103 3.22 -5.82 19.45
CA ILE A 103 1.88 -6.36 19.47
C ILE A 103 1.94 -7.74 18.83
N ALA A 104 1.62 -8.77 19.61
CA ALA A 104 1.58 -10.17 19.17
C ALA A 104 0.18 -10.73 19.42
N GLY A 105 -0.24 -11.65 18.57
CA GLY A 105 -1.55 -12.29 18.69
C GLY A 105 -1.96 -13.05 17.44
N HIS A 106 -1.49 -12.63 16.26
CA HIS A 106 -1.70 -13.37 15.03
C HIS A 106 -0.93 -14.69 15.01
N MET A 107 -1.53 -15.70 14.38
CA MET A 107 -0.95 -17.04 14.24
C MET A 107 -0.10 -17.17 12.96
N GLY A 108 -0.25 -16.25 12.02
CA GLY A 108 0.45 -16.22 10.73
C GLY A 108 1.19 -14.89 10.47
N LYS A 109 1.87 -14.82 9.31
CA LYS A 109 2.50 -13.58 8.83
C LYS A 109 1.45 -12.47 8.74
N ILE A 110 1.86 -11.23 9.04
CA ILE A 110 0.99 -10.07 8.95
C ILE A 110 1.33 -9.32 7.67
N PHE A 111 0.40 -9.33 6.71
CA PHE A 111 0.61 -8.74 5.40
C PHE A 111 0.24 -7.27 5.32
N ALA A 112 -0.67 -6.81 6.18
CA ALA A 112 -1.13 -5.43 6.16
C ALA A 112 -1.28 -4.89 7.57
N VAL A 113 -0.93 -3.63 7.74
CA VAL A 113 -1.13 -2.85 8.94
C VAL A 113 -1.54 -1.44 8.54
N GLU A 114 -2.57 -0.88 9.20
CA GLU A 114 -3.02 0.49 8.93
C GLU A 114 -3.56 1.14 10.20
N PHE A 115 -3.19 2.42 10.42
CA PHE A 115 -3.77 3.23 11.48
C PHE A 115 -5.14 3.76 11.07
N ASN A 116 -5.99 3.99 12.05
CA ASN A 116 -7.13 4.89 11.87
C ASN A 116 -6.65 6.37 11.84
N GLU A 117 -7.55 7.29 11.54
CA GLU A 117 -7.22 8.70 11.28
C GLU A 117 -6.49 9.37 12.46
N ASP A 118 -6.91 9.12 13.70
CA ASP A 118 -6.30 9.69 14.91
C ASP A 118 -5.16 8.86 15.52
N ALA A 119 -4.76 7.80 14.84
CA ALA A 119 -3.72 6.85 15.27
C ALA A 119 -3.96 6.25 16.68
N SER A 120 -5.21 6.16 17.10
CA SER A 120 -5.60 5.53 18.38
C SER A 120 -5.85 4.02 18.24
N VAL A 121 -6.25 3.57 17.05
CA VAL A 121 -6.51 2.18 16.70
C VAL A 121 -5.62 1.77 15.53
N LEU A 122 -5.13 0.57 15.60
CA LEU A 122 -4.38 -0.08 14.53
C LEU A 122 -5.13 -1.31 14.06
N ALA A 123 -5.28 -1.48 12.75
CA ALA A 123 -5.78 -2.69 12.13
C ALA A 123 -4.63 -3.52 11.57
N SER A 124 -4.69 -4.84 11.69
CA SER A 124 -3.70 -5.75 11.11
C SER A 124 -4.38 -6.95 10.44
N GLY A 125 -3.94 -7.28 9.22
CA GLY A 125 -4.44 -8.41 8.42
C GLY A 125 -3.36 -9.47 8.21
N SER A 126 -3.75 -10.73 8.36
CA SER A 126 -2.80 -11.82 8.48
C SER A 126 -3.11 -12.99 7.55
N TYR A 127 -2.08 -13.82 7.38
CA TYR A 127 -2.17 -15.15 6.80
C TYR A 127 -3.13 -16.08 7.56
N ASP A 128 -3.40 -15.80 8.84
CA ASP A 128 -4.37 -16.56 9.65
C ASP A 128 -5.84 -16.26 9.30
N SER A 129 -6.08 -15.56 8.19
CA SER A 129 -7.40 -15.18 7.68
C SER A 129 -8.17 -14.21 8.56
N THR A 130 -7.52 -13.61 9.57
CA THR A 130 -8.18 -12.67 10.47
C THR A 130 -7.69 -11.23 10.26
N VAL A 131 -8.58 -10.28 10.57
CA VAL A 131 -8.21 -8.87 10.82
C VAL A 131 -8.39 -8.60 12.30
N ARG A 132 -7.38 -8.01 12.94
CA ARG A 132 -7.42 -7.66 14.35
C ARG A 132 -7.28 -6.17 14.53
N LEU A 133 -8.09 -5.63 15.45
CA LEU A 133 -8.08 -4.22 15.83
C LEU A 133 -7.44 -4.09 17.22
N TRP A 134 -6.51 -3.15 17.34
CA TRP A 134 -5.71 -2.94 18.56
C TRP A 134 -5.88 -1.53 19.07
N ASP A 135 -6.24 -1.37 20.33
CA ASP A 135 -6.23 -0.07 21.01
C ASP A 135 -4.80 0.30 21.42
N LEU A 136 -4.32 1.42 20.91
CA LEU A 136 -2.98 1.92 21.19
C LEU A 136 -2.91 2.80 22.43
N ARG A 137 -4.05 3.27 22.95
CA ARG A 137 -4.15 4.07 24.16
C ARG A 137 -4.13 3.21 25.42
N SER A 138 -4.68 2.02 25.34
CA SER A 138 -4.68 1.08 26.44
C SER A 138 -3.40 0.25 26.52
N GLN A 139 -3.06 -0.24 27.71
CA GLN A 139 -1.97 -1.20 27.92
C GLN A 139 -2.40 -2.64 27.62
N ASN A 140 -3.64 -2.85 27.18
CA ASN A 140 -4.17 -4.17 26.89
C ASN A 140 -3.41 -4.80 25.70
N ARG A 141 -3.02 -6.05 25.84
CA ARG A 141 -2.31 -6.83 24.82
C ARG A 141 -3.24 -7.62 23.90
N GLN A 142 -4.52 -7.64 24.21
CA GLN A 142 -5.52 -8.36 23.40
C GLN A 142 -6.11 -7.40 22.35
N ALA A 143 -6.50 -7.97 21.21
CA ALA A 143 -7.27 -7.24 20.22
C ALA A 143 -8.62 -6.82 20.83
N ILE A 144 -9.06 -5.60 20.52
CA ILE A 144 -10.39 -5.12 20.91
C ILE A 144 -11.49 -5.78 20.10
N GLN A 145 -11.14 -6.18 18.86
CA GLN A 145 -12.03 -6.91 17.96
C GLN A 145 -11.22 -7.78 17.01
N THR A 146 -11.78 -8.93 16.63
CA THR A 146 -11.27 -9.79 15.57
C THR A 146 -12.36 -10.00 14.53
N LEU A 147 -12.04 -9.77 13.26
CA LEU A 147 -12.91 -9.99 12.11
C LEU A 147 -12.46 -11.30 11.45
N GLU A 148 -13.35 -12.28 11.34
CA GLU A 148 -13.02 -13.67 10.96
C GLU A 148 -13.75 -14.14 9.69
N GLU A 149 -14.32 -13.20 8.92
CA GLU A 149 -15.14 -13.53 7.75
C GLU A 149 -14.31 -13.92 6.51
N ALA A 150 -13.01 -13.61 6.49
CA ALA A 150 -12.14 -14.07 5.42
C ALA A 150 -11.86 -15.57 5.55
N ARG A 151 -11.83 -16.27 4.41
CA ARG A 151 -11.55 -17.71 4.33
C ARG A 151 -10.11 -18.03 4.01
N ASP A 152 -9.33 -17.02 3.64
CA ASP A 152 -7.91 -17.14 3.32
C ASP A 152 -7.19 -15.83 3.71
N ALA A 153 -5.89 -15.78 3.52
CA ALA A 153 -4.99 -14.72 3.95
C ALA A 153 -5.49 -13.31 3.57
N VAL A 154 -5.55 -12.43 4.55
CA VAL A 154 -5.87 -11.01 4.34
C VAL A 154 -4.61 -10.29 3.92
N GLN A 155 -4.57 -9.84 2.65
CA GLN A 155 -3.40 -9.25 2.03
C GLN A 155 -3.32 -7.72 2.18
N THR A 156 -4.45 -7.06 2.27
CA THR A 156 -4.52 -5.61 2.28
C THR A 156 -5.63 -5.13 3.20
N ILE A 157 -5.38 -4.00 3.86
CA ILE A 157 -6.34 -3.30 4.71
C ILE A 157 -6.27 -1.82 4.38
N TYR A 158 -7.43 -1.18 4.38
CA TYR A 158 -7.58 0.25 4.45
C TYR A 158 -8.52 0.59 5.60
N VAL A 159 -8.16 1.60 6.39
CA VAL A 159 -8.98 2.09 7.50
C VAL A 159 -9.42 3.52 7.19
N GLY A 160 -10.69 3.68 6.87
CA GLY A 160 -11.34 4.97 6.66
C GLY A 160 -11.97 5.50 7.95
N ARG A 161 -12.67 6.65 7.85
CA ARG A 161 -13.36 7.27 9.00
C ARG A 161 -14.51 6.43 9.54
N SER A 162 -15.23 5.75 8.68
CA SER A 162 -16.43 4.99 9.02
C SER A 162 -16.41 3.54 8.52
N SER A 163 -15.36 3.14 7.84
CA SER A 163 -15.28 1.79 7.26
C SER A 163 -13.88 1.22 7.29
N ILE A 164 -13.81 -0.10 7.36
CA ILE A 164 -12.58 -0.86 7.13
C ILE A 164 -12.80 -1.66 5.85
N ILE A 165 -11.86 -1.57 4.92
CA ILE A 165 -11.89 -2.33 3.67
C ILE A 165 -10.73 -3.32 3.69
N THR A 166 -11.02 -4.58 3.37
CA THR A 166 -10.03 -5.65 3.36
C THR A 166 -10.08 -6.41 2.05
N GLY A 167 -8.92 -6.83 1.57
CA GLY A 167 -8.81 -7.73 0.43
C GLY A 167 -8.09 -9.00 0.82
N SER A 168 -8.62 -10.13 0.40
CA SER A 168 -8.11 -11.45 0.77
C SER A 168 -7.88 -12.37 -0.42
N VAL A 169 -7.06 -13.39 -0.21
CA VAL A 169 -6.71 -14.39 -1.24
C VAL A 169 -7.91 -15.23 -1.65
N ASP A 170 -8.96 -15.30 -0.83
CA ASP A 170 -10.22 -15.96 -1.16
C ASP A 170 -11.03 -15.27 -2.28
N GLY A 171 -10.50 -14.18 -2.84
CA GLY A 171 -11.12 -13.46 -3.95
C GLY A 171 -12.22 -12.48 -3.56
N TYR A 172 -12.31 -12.11 -2.29
CA TYR A 172 -13.28 -11.13 -1.81
C TYR A 172 -12.63 -9.82 -1.37
N VAL A 173 -13.33 -8.73 -1.65
CA VAL A 173 -13.17 -7.46 -0.95
C VAL A 173 -14.30 -7.32 0.05
N ARG A 174 -13.98 -7.05 1.31
CA ARG A 174 -14.96 -6.90 2.40
C ARG A 174 -14.90 -5.49 2.95
N THR A 175 -16.06 -4.86 3.03
CA THR A 175 -16.23 -3.52 3.61
C THR A 175 -17.05 -3.65 4.89
N TYR A 176 -16.45 -3.30 6.01
CA TYR A 176 -17.09 -3.26 7.32
C TYR A 176 -17.47 -1.82 7.62
N ASP A 177 -18.77 -1.54 7.71
CA ASP A 177 -19.29 -0.24 8.18
C ASP A 177 -19.21 -0.18 9.70
N LEU A 178 -18.39 0.71 10.24
CA LEU A 178 -18.16 0.83 11.68
C LEU A 178 -19.32 1.52 12.42
N ARG A 179 -20.22 2.21 11.70
CA ARG A 179 -21.37 2.90 12.29
C ARG A 179 -22.59 2.00 12.36
N MET A 180 -22.82 1.28 11.28
CA MET A 180 -23.99 0.42 11.15
C MET A 180 -23.71 -1.01 11.64
N GLY A 181 -22.44 -1.40 11.75
CA GLY A 181 -22.03 -2.77 12.05
C GLY A 181 -22.34 -3.74 10.90
N GLU A 182 -22.49 -3.24 9.68
CA GLU A 182 -22.80 -4.02 8.50
C GLU A 182 -21.53 -4.48 7.76
N LEU A 183 -21.61 -5.68 7.20
CA LEU A 183 -20.58 -6.24 6.34
C LEU A 183 -21.13 -6.35 4.91
N ARG A 184 -20.41 -5.76 3.97
CA ARG A 184 -20.59 -6.03 2.53
C ARG A 184 -19.39 -6.83 2.03
N SER A 185 -19.67 -7.82 1.18
CA SER A 185 -18.66 -8.68 0.56
C SER A 185 -18.82 -8.68 -0.95
N ASP A 186 -17.85 -8.15 -1.66
CA ASP A 186 -17.81 -8.08 -3.11
C ASP A 186 -16.90 -9.18 -3.64
N PHE A 187 -17.46 -10.10 -4.45
CA PHE A 187 -16.71 -11.22 -5.01
C PHE A 187 -16.01 -10.80 -6.30
N ILE A 188 -14.69 -10.81 -6.28
CA ILE A 188 -13.84 -10.47 -7.43
C ILE A 188 -13.45 -11.72 -8.25
N GLY A 189 -13.37 -12.88 -7.59
CA GLY A 189 -13.10 -14.17 -8.22
C GLY A 189 -11.64 -14.57 -8.29
N HIS A 190 -10.71 -13.66 -8.01
CA HIS A 190 -9.25 -13.89 -8.04
C HIS A 190 -8.59 -13.36 -6.78
N PRO A 191 -7.43 -13.92 -6.35
CA PRO A 191 -6.72 -13.46 -5.16
C PRO A 191 -6.45 -11.96 -5.19
N VAL A 192 -6.97 -11.24 -4.18
CA VAL A 192 -6.81 -9.79 -4.05
C VAL A 192 -5.48 -9.50 -3.35
N THR A 193 -4.63 -8.70 -4.00
CA THR A 193 -3.31 -8.32 -3.48
C THR A 193 -3.26 -6.92 -2.91
N ALA A 194 -4.06 -5.99 -3.46
CA ALA A 194 -4.15 -4.63 -2.95
C ALA A 194 -5.55 -4.05 -3.16
N VAL A 195 -5.96 -3.20 -2.22
CA VAL A 195 -7.15 -2.35 -2.32
C VAL A 195 -6.73 -0.92 -2.00
N VAL A 196 -7.10 0.02 -2.86
CA VAL A 196 -6.76 1.44 -2.72
C VAL A 196 -8.00 2.29 -3.00
N PRO A 197 -8.65 2.86 -1.98
CA PRO A 197 -9.79 3.75 -2.17
C PRO A 197 -9.37 5.07 -2.82
N SER A 198 -10.31 5.69 -3.55
CA SER A 198 -10.21 7.07 -4.01
C SER A 198 -10.31 8.06 -2.84
N GLN A 199 -9.81 9.28 -3.04
CA GLN A 199 -9.84 10.34 -2.01
C GLN A 199 -11.26 10.75 -1.64
N ASP A 200 -12.18 10.73 -2.61
CA ASP A 200 -13.60 11.03 -2.40
C ASP A 200 -14.38 9.88 -1.74
N GLY A 201 -13.77 8.70 -1.62
CA GLY A 201 -14.38 7.49 -1.06
C GLY A 201 -15.52 6.91 -1.88
N GLN A 202 -15.69 7.31 -3.16
CA GLN A 202 -16.74 6.81 -4.02
C GLN A 202 -16.33 5.53 -4.77
N THR A 203 -15.04 5.36 -5.01
CA THR A 203 -14.49 4.23 -5.76
C THR A 203 -13.28 3.63 -5.06
N TYR A 204 -12.87 2.45 -5.51
CA TYR A 204 -11.62 1.84 -5.06
C TYR A 204 -10.99 0.98 -6.16
N LEU A 205 -9.67 0.94 -6.19
CA LEU A 205 -8.91 0.03 -7.04
C LEU A 205 -8.73 -1.31 -6.35
N VAL A 206 -8.85 -2.38 -7.11
CA VAL A 206 -8.54 -3.75 -6.68
C VAL A 206 -7.49 -4.33 -7.61
N THR A 207 -6.35 -4.70 -7.08
CA THR A 207 -5.30 -5.41 -7.82
C THR A 207 -5.38 -6.89 -7.49
N THR A 208 -5.34 -7.75 -8.51
CA THR A 208 -5.51 -9.20 -8.38
C THR A 208 -4.44 -9.98 -9.12
N LEU A 209 -4.27 -11.27 -8.80
CA LEU A 209 -3.25 -12.16 -9.41
C LEU A 209 -3.65 -12.73 -10.79
N ASP A 210 -4.62 -12.16 -11.45
CA ASP A 210 -5.01 -12.46 -12.83
C ASP A 210 -4.53 -11.41 -13.84
N ALA A 211 -3.60 -10.54 -13.41
CA ALA A 211 -3.08 -9.40 -14.17
C ALA A 211 -4.16 -8.36 -14.54
N HIS A 212 -5.09 -8.12 -13.64
CA HIS A 212 -6.13 -7.09 -13.73
C HIS A 212 -6.01 -6.10 -12.56
N VAL A 213 -6.21 -4.83 -12.85
CA VAL A 213 -6.55 -3.81 -11.87
C VAL A 213 -7.97 -3.34 -12.18
N ARG A 214 -8.87 -3.45 -11.22
CA ARG A 214 -10.29 -3.12 -11.39
C ARG A 214 -10.65 -1.88 -10.61
N LEU A 215 -11.39 -0.97 -11.25
CA LEU A 215 -12.04 0.15 -10.58
C LEU A 215 -13.45 -0.28 -10.17
N MET A 216 -13.74 -0.20 -8.88
CA MET A 216 -15.00 -0.64 -8.29
C MET A 216 -15.73 0.54 -7.67
N ASP A 217 -17.05 0.53 -7.79
CA ASP A 217 -17.93 1.48 -7.10
C ASP A 217 -18.07 1.09 -5.62
N MET A 218 -17.82 2.05 -4.71
CA MET A 218 -17.82 1.81 -3.27
C MET A 218 -19.21 1.49 -2.73
N SER A 219 -20.27 2.01 -3.36
CA SER A 219 -21.65 1.85 -2.87
C SER A 219 -22.31 0.57 -3.34
N THR A 220 -22.05 0.19 -4.59
CA THR A 220 -22.74 -0.93 -5.24
C THR A 220 -21.87 -2.18 -5.37
N GLY A 221 -20.54 -2.07 -5.24
CA GLY A 221 -19.60 -3.15 -5.53
C GLY A 221 -19.51 -3.53 -7.01
N LYS A 222 -20.04 -2.69 -7.91
CA LYS A 222 -19.95 -2.93 -9.36
C LYS A 222 -18.62 -2.51 -9.91
N MET A 223 -18.09 -3.28 -10.85
CA MET A 223 -16.92 -2.91 -11.63
C MET A 223 -17.29 -1.78 -12.58
N LEU A 224 -16.56 -0.68 -12.52
CA LEU A 224 -16.70 0.50 -13.38
C LEU A 224 -15.74 0.44 -14.56
N ASN A 225 -14.50 -0.03 -14.33
CA ASN A 225 -13.48 -0.14 -15.35
C ASN A 225 -12.48 -1.27 -15.03
N ASP A 226 -11.71 -1.70 -16.04
CA ASP A 226 -10.76 -2.80 -15.96
C ASP A 226 -9.47 -2.47 -16.74
N PHE A 227 -8.32 -2.54 -16.07
CA PHE A 227 -7.03 -2.16 -16.60
C PHE A 227 -6.15 -3.40 -16.76
N THR A 228 -5.71 -3.67 -17.98
CA THR A 228 -5.01 -4.89 -18.37
C THR A 228 -3.74 -4.62 -19.16
N GLY A 229 -2.97 -5.68 -19.44
CA GLY A 229 -1.75 -5.64 -20.24
C GLY A 229 -0.47 -5.84 -19.44
N HIS A 230 -0.48 -5.54 -18.13
CA HIS A 230 0.62 -5.82 -17.23
C HIS A 230 0.70 -7.31 -16.86
N THR A 231 1.82 -7.74 -16.31
CA THR A 231 2.02 -9.11 -15.83
C THR A 231 1.95 -9.14 -14.31
N ASN A 232 0.96 -9.83 -13.77
CA ASN A 232 0.82 -10.03 -12.32
C ASN A 232 0.11 -11.36 -12.05
N ALA A 233 0.87 -12.44 -11.80
CA ALA A 233 0.34 -13.78 -11.61
C ALA A 233 0.81 -14.45 -10.32
N SER A 234 1.92 -14.00 -9.73
CA SER A 234 2.58 -14.69 -8.61
C SER A 234 2.98 -13.77 -7.47
N TYR A 235 3.18 -12.49 -7.75
CA TYR A 235 3.71 -11.56 -6.76
C TYR A 235 2.65 -10.55 -6.34
N ARG A 236 2.76 -10.10 -5.10
CA ARG A 236 1.94 -9.02 -4.57
C ARG A 236 2.44 -7.69 -5.14
N CYS A 237 1.82 -7.22 -6.20
CA CYS A 237 2.00 -5.88 -6.73
C CYS A 237 0.88 -4.97 -6.19
N ARG A 238 1.19 -3.70 -6.00
CA ARG A 238 0.23 -2.70 -5.57
C ARG A 238 0.03 -1.67 -6.67
N SER A 239 -1.22 -1.30 -6.92
CA SER A 239 -1.59 -0.14 -7.75
C SER A 239 -1.86 1.09 -6.90
N CYS A 240 -1.87 2.26 -7.51
CA CYS A 240 -2.30 3.51 -6.90
C CYS A 240 -3.00 4.40 -7.93
N PHE A 241 -3.79 5.37 -7.45
CA PHE A 241 -4.19 6.52 -8.26
C PHE A 241 -3.05 7.52 -8.39
N ASP A 242 -3.09 8.35 -9.42
CA ASP A 242 -2.27 9.56 -9.46
C ASP A 242 -2.86 10.64 -8.51
N HIS A 243 -2.18 11.77 -8.37
CA HIS A 243 -2.60 12.85 -7.48
C HIS A 243 -3.98 13.42 -7.82
N ALA A 244 -4.32 13.51 -9.11
CA ALA A 244 -5.58 14.06 -9.58
C ALA A 244 -6.68 13.00 -9.72
N GLU A 245 -6.35 11.72 -9.43
CA GLU A 245 -7.22 10.56 -9.67
C GLU A 245 -7.75 10.49 -11.10
N ALA A 246 -6.92 10.94 -12.05
CA ALA A 246 -7.21 10.87 -13.47
C ALA A 246 -6.59 9.64 -14.14
N SER A 247 -5.64 8.99 -13.48
CA SER A 247 -4.97 7.79 -13.98
C SER A 247 -4.72 6.75 -12.89
N VAL A 248 -4.58 5.51 -13.32
CA VAL A 248 -4.22 4.34 -12.50
C VAL A 248 -2.80 3.94 -12.84
N ILE A 249 -1.98 3.71 -11.81
CA ILE A 249 -0.58 3.33 -11.94
C ILE A 249 -0.36 1.99 -11.25
N CYS A 250 0.33 1.05 -11.90
CA CYS A 250 0.65 -0.25 -11.35
C CYS A 250 2.06 -0.70 -11.76
N GLY A 251 2.77 -1.33 -10.83
CA GLY A 251 3.99 -2.06 -11.14
C GLY A 251 3.71 -3.48 -11.60
N ASP A 252 4.63 -4.08 -12.36
CA ASP A 252 4.49 -5.45 -12.80
C ASP A 252 5.66 -6.37 -12.39
N GLU A 253 5.51 -7.66 -12.68
CA GLU A 253 6.51 -8.68 -12.38
C GLU A 253 7.79 -8.57 -13.21
N LYS A 254 7.73 -7.86 -14.33
CA LYS A 254 8.87 -7.65 -15.24
C LYS A 254 9.67 -6.40 -14.93
N GLY A 255 9.25 -5.63 -13.94
CA GLY A 255 9.91 -4.39 -13.54
C GLY A 255 9.49 -3.18 -14.37
N MET A 256 8.31 -3.23 -14.97
CA MET A 256 7.71 -2.14 -15.74
C MET A 256 6.65 -1.42 -14.91
N VAL A 257 6.50 -0.11 -15.10
CA VAL A 257 5.42 0.69 -14.51
C VAL A 257 4.40 0.97 -15.60
N TRP A 258 3.18 0.55 -15.35
CA TRP A 258 2.03 0.74 -16.23
C TRP A 258 1.18 1.89 -15.74
N ALA A 259 0.59 2.61 -16.67
CA ALA A 259 -0.37 3.66 -16.37
C ALA A 259 -1.47 3.71 -17.42
N TRP A 260 -2.70 3.91 -16.96
CA TRP A 260 -3.90 3.98 -17.79
C TRP A 260 -4.73 5.21 -17.42
N ASP A 261 -5.42 5.76 -18.40
CA ASP A 261 -6.48 6.73 -18.12
C ASP A 261 -7.60 6.05 -17.32
N LEU A 262 -8.10 6.74 -16.29
CA LEU A 262 -9.09 6.18 -15.36
C LEU A 262 -10.43 5.90 -16.04
N LEU A 263 -10.81 6.70 -17.05
CA LEU A 263 -12.16 6.67 -17.63
C LEU A 263 -12.28 5.67 -18.79
N ASP A 264 -11.29 5.64 -19.68
CA ASP A 264 -11.34 4.83 -20.89
C ASP A 264 -10.36 3.65 -20.91
N ALA A 265 -9.60 3.47 -19.82
CA ALA A 265 -8.58 2.42 -19.65
C ALA A 265 -7.49 2.42 -20.74
N THR A 266 -7.31 3.51 -21.48
CA THR A 266 -6.26 3.60 -22.48
C THR A 266 -4.89 3.71 -21.82
N PRO A 267 -3.86 2.94 -22.30
CA PRO A 267 -2.51 3.10 -21.81
C PRO A 267 -1.94 4.48 -22.09
N LEU A 268 -1.40 5.14 -21.07
CA LEU A 268 -0.77 6.47 -21.15
C LEU A 268 0.70 6.42 -21.57
N GLN A 269 1.23 5.24 -21.81
CA GLN A 269 2.62 4.97 -22.14
C GLN A 269 2.72 4.09 -23.38
N PRO A 270 3.92 4.03 -24.03
CA PRO A 270 4.17 3.02 -25.05
C PRO A 270 3.89 1.61 -24.52
N ASN A 271 3.34 0.75 -25.34
CA ASN A 271 3.07 -0.64 -24.99
C ASN A 271 4.08 -1.57 -25.70
N PRO A 272 4.96 -2.28 -24.96
CA PRO A 272 5.13 -2.28 -23.52
C PRO A 272 5.82 -0.99 -23.00
N PRO A 273 5.58 -0.60 -21.72
CA PRO A 273 6.29 0.52 -21.12
C PRO A 273 7.76 0.17 -20.85
N PRO A 274 8.61 1.19 -20.64
CA PRO A 274 10.02 0.93 -20.36
C PRO A 274 10.21 0.19 -19.03
N LYS A 275 11.18 -0.73 -19.01
CA LYS A 275 11.61 -1.40 -17.78
C LYS A 275 12.33 -0.41 -16.88
N VAL A 276 11.87 -0.28 -15.65
CA VAL A 276 12.40 0.68 -14.68
C VAL A 276 13.12 0.03 -13.49
N HIS A 277 12.84 -1.25 -13.23
CA HIS A 277 13.50 -2.08 -12.23
C HIS A 277 13.96 -3.41 -12.84
N GLU A 278 14.97 -4.04 -12.24
CA GLU A 278 15.49 -5.32 -12.73
C GLU A 278 14.59 -6.51 -12.37
N LYS A 279 13.79 -6.37 -11.30
CA LYS A 279 12.87 -7.41 -10.81
C LYS A 279 11.48 -6.82 -10.62
N VAL A 280 10.58 -7.65 -10.10
CA VAL A 280 9.19 -7.29 -9.81
C VAL A 280 9.09 -6.01 -8.99
N ILE A 281 8.16 -5.13 -9.37
CA ILE A 281 7.79 -3.95 -8.62
C ILE A 281 6.71 -4.37 -7.61
N THR A 282 7.08 -4.39 -6.35
CA THR A 282 6.22 -4.82 -5.25
C THR A 282 5.25 -3.73 -4.79
N TRP A 283 5.65 -2.46 -4.96
CA TRP A 283 4.89 -1.32 -4.48
C TRP A 283 5.07 -0.11 -5.37
N VAL A 284 3.96 0.57 -5.60
CA VAL A 284 3.91 1.87 -6.26
C VAL A 284 3.06 2.79 -5.40
N GLU A 285 3.53 4.01 -5.14
CA GLU A 285 2.77 5.01 -4.39
C GLU A 285 3.04 6.40 -4.96
N HIS A 286 1.96 7.13 -5.23
CA HIS A 286 2.04 8.51 -5.68
C HIS A 286 2.22 9.45 -4.49
N HIS A 287 2.97 10.55 -4.68
CA HIS A 287 3.13 11.55 -3.62
C HIS A 287 1.78 12.19 -3.28
N PRO A 288 1.39 12.25 -1.98
CA PRO A 288 0.04 12.67 -1.62
C PRO A 288 -0.26 14.15 -1.88
N MET A 289 0.78 15.00 -1.98
CA MET A 289 0.62 16.45 -2.14
C MET A 289 1.17 16.98 -3.46
N GLU A 290 2.13 16.28 -4.08
CA GLU A 290 2.79 16.73 -5.30
C GLU A 290 2.38 15.86 -6.49
N ALA A 291 1.80 16.50 -7.51
CA ALA A 291 1.34 15.82 -8.72
C ALA A 291 2.48 15.22 -9.56
N ASN A 292 3.72 15.61 -9.30
CA ASN A 292 4.88 15.31 -10.13
C ASN A 292 5.81 14.25 -9.55
N GLU A 293 5.45 13.61 -8.43
CA GLU A 293 6.33 12.66 -7.77
C GLU A 293 5.65 11.30 -7.53
N LEU A 294 6.39 10.24 -7.83
CA LEU A 294 6.00 8.85 -7.65
C LEU A 294 7.17 8.07 -7.04
N VAL A 295 6.88 7.11 -6.18
CA VAL A 295 7.87 6.17 -5.66
C VAL A 295 7.55 4.75 -6.06
N THR A 296 8.58 3.97 -6.38
CA THR A 296 8.47 2.54 -6.67
C THR A 296 9.44 1.75 -5.80
N ALA A 297 9.00 0.60 -5.28
CA ALA A 297 9.85 -0.35 -4.59
C ALA A 297 9.91 -1.68 -5.35
N SER A 298 11.05 -2.34 -5.32
CA SER A 298 11.27 -3.56 -6.09
C SER A 298 11.99 -4.64 -5.32
N ALA A 299 11.77 -5.87 -5.77
CA ALA A 299 12.53 -7.03 -5.32
C ALA A 299 14.01 -7.02 -5.77
N ASP A 300 14.42 -6.03 -6.56
CA ASP A 300 15.85 -5.82 -6.86
C ASP A 300 16.63 -5.18 -5.69
N GLY A 301 15.92 -4.77 -4.63
CA GLY A 301 16.51 -4.17 -3.42
C GLY A 301 16.54 -2.66 -3.45
N THR A 302 15.99 -2.02 -4.48
CA THR A 302 16.00 -0.58 -4.64
C THR A 302 14.62 0.03 -4.44
N VAL A 303 14.61 1.27 -3.98
CA VAL A 303 13.46 2.17 -4.04
C VAL A 303 13.84 3.32 -4.96
N LYS A 304 13.01 3.62 -5.95
CA LYS A 304 13.26 4.69 -6.92
C LYS A 304 12.22 5.79 -6.78
N VAL A 305 12.71 7.02 -6.79
CA VAL A 305 11.89 8.24 -6.75
C VAL A 305 11.87 8.84 -8.15
N TRP A 306 10.69 9.06 -8.67
CA TRP A 306 10.46 9.57 -10.03
C TRP A 306 9.84 10.95 -9.94
N ARG A 307 10.34 11.88 -10.75
CA ARG A 307 9.78 13.22 -10.87
C ARG A 307 9.51 13.58 -12.34
N HIS A 308 8.62 14.49 -12.54
CA HIS A 308 8.44 15.09 -13.86
C HIS A 308 9.48 16.20 -14.03
N SER A 309 10.21 16.19 -15.17
CA SER A 309 11.01 17.36 -15.58
C SER A 309 10.05 18.50 -15.93
N THR A 310 10.13 19.57 -15.18
CA THR A 310 9.45 20.84 -15.51
C THR A 310 10.04 21.42 -16.78
#